data_013ad2106cfee10f579ae775c63d7af9
#
_entry.id   013ad2106cfee10f579ae775c63d7af9
#
_cell.length_a   1.000
_cell.length_b   1.000
_cell.length_c   1.000
_cell.angle_alpha   90.00
_cell.angle_beta   90.00
_cell.angle_gamma   90.00
#
_symmetry.space_group_name_H-M   'P 1'
#
loop_
_entity.id
_entity.type
_entity.pdbx_description
1 polymer ?
#
loop_
_entity_poly.entity_id
_entity_poly.type
_entity_poly.pdbx_seq_one_letter_code
_entity_poly.pdbx_strand_id
1 'polypeptide(L)'
;RAWKECYRVLVPGGRLICVVGDVCLSRRVFGRHVVVPLHADICVMCRKIGFDNLNPIIWHKISNANYEVQNGTKFFGKPYEPNAIIKNDIEFILMQRKPGGYRQPTLQQRQLSMLSKEEYGNWFAQFWKITGASTKEHPAPFPEELAYRLVRMFSFVGDTVLDPFLGSGTTMVAAVKADRNSIGVEIEQPSGDSPFILNVLQTFSKYNLLKYRETNWKHE
;
A
#
# COMPACT_ATOMS: atom_id res chain seq x y z
N ARG A 1 13.59 9.71 6.48
CA ARG A 1 14.17 10.09 5.17
C ARG A 1 13.17 9.85 4.04
N ALA A 2 12.59 8.66 3.87
CA ALA A 2 11.71 8.31 2.76
C ALA A 2 10.57 9.32 2.52
N TRP A 3 9.82 9.70 3.55
CA TRP A 3 8.71 10.66 3.40
C TRP A 3 9.13 12.03 2.88
N LYS A 4 10.35 12.51 3.22
CA LYS A 4 10.90 13.76 2.67
C LYS A 4 11.18 13.64 1.18
N GLU A 5 11.74 12.51 0.74
CA GLU A 5 12.00 12.28 -0.69
C GLU A 5 10.71 12.09 -1.47
N CYS A 6 9.73 11.37 -0.93
CA CYS A 6 8.38 11.31 -1.52
C CYS A 6 7.78 12.71 -1.68
N TYR A 7 7.89 13.57 -0.66
CA TYR A 7 7.42 14.95 -0.76
C TYR A 7 8.16 15.73 -1.83
N ARG A 8 9.48 15.57 -1.94
CA ARG A 8 10.31 16.28 -2.91
C ARG A 8 9.90 15.95 -4.35
N VAL A 9 9.73 14.67 -4.68
CA VAL A 9 9.46 14.21 -6.06
C VAL A 9 7.98 14.28 -6.44
N LEU A 10 7.07 14.29 -5.47
CA LEU A 10 5.64 14.31 -5.74
C LEU A 10 5.23 15.67 -6.35
N VAL A 11 4.40 15.62 -7.37
CA VAL A 11 3.83 16.84 -7.99
C VAL A 11 2.90 17.56 -7.00
N PRO A 12 2.73 18.90 -7.11
CA PRO A 12 1.72 19.62 -6.34
C PRO A 12 0.33 19.01 -6.54
N GLY A 13 -0.45 18.86 -5.46
CA GLY A 13 -1.74 18.19 -5.47
C GLY A 13 -1.66 16.64 -5.52
N GLY A 14 -0.48 16.06 -5.72
CA GLY A 14 -0.25 14.62 -5.75
C GLY A 14 -0.55 13.95 -4.41
N ARG A 15 -0.74 12.63 -4.44
CA ARG A 15 -1.08 11.79 -3.29
C ARG A 15 0.09 10.90 -2.90
N LEU A 16 0.40 10.88 -1.60
CA LEU A 16 1.19 9.83 -0.97
C LEU A 16 0.23 8.92 -0.22
N ILE A 17 0.27 7.63 -0.53
CA ILE A 17 -0.57 6.61 0.08
C ILE A 17 0.35 5.63 0.80
N CYS A 18 0.06 5.33 2.07
CA CYS A 18 0.83 4.39 2.86
C CYS A 18 -0.09 3.38 3.51
N VAL A 19 0.08 2.12 3.18
CA VAL A 19 -0.60 1.00 3.84
C VAL A 19 0.23 0.59 5.04
N VAL A 20 -0.33 0.63 6.24
CA VAL A 20 0.40 0.37 7.47
C VAL A 20 -0.48 -0.27 8.54
N GLY A 21 0.03 -1.30 9.18
CA GLY A 21 -0.51 -1.86 10.42
C GLY A 21 0.23 -1.32 11.64
N ASP A 22 -0.47 -1.23 12.76
CA ASP A 22 0.17 -0.91 14.03
C ASP A 22 0.97 -2.10 14.55
N VAL A 23 2.09 -1.84 15.22
CA VAL A 23 2.99 -2.90 15.71
C VAL A 23 2.57 -3.33 17.11
N CYS A 24 2.17 -4.59 17.23
CA CYS A 24 1.86 -5.22 18.50
C CYS A 24 3.14 -5.81 19.12
N LEU A 25 3.55 -5.28 20.26
CA LEU A 25 4.68 -5.77 21.02
C LEU A 25 4.21 -6.83 22.03
N SER A 26 4.79 -8.01 21.96
CA SER A 26 4.35 -9.14 22.77
C SER A 26 4.72 -9.00 24.24
N ARG A 27 3.86 -9.48 25.14
CA ARG A 27 4.13 -9.55 26.58
C ARG A 27 5.39 -10.35 26.90
N ARG A 28 5.72 -11.35 26.09
CA ARG A 28 6.92 -12.20 26.30
C ARG A 28 8.22 -11.40 26.24
N VAL A 29 8.27 -10.36 25.37
CA VAL A 29 9.48 -9.54 25.17
C VAL A 29 9.44 -8.30 26.05
N PHE A 30 8.26 -7.65 26.22
CA PHE A 30 8.11 -6.36 26.88
C PHE A 30 7.47 -6.44 28.26
N GLY A 31 7.21 -7.64 28.82
CA GLY A 31 6.53 -7.83 30.09
C GLY A 31 5.03 -7.47 30.08
N ARG A 32 4.56 -6.74 29.10
CA ARG A 32 3.17 -6.34 28.89
C ARG A 32 2.85 -6.26 27.41
N HIS A 33 1.56 -6.33 27.06
CA HIS A 33 1.11 -6.06 25.69
C HIS A 33 1.09 -4.54 25.45
N VAL A 34 1.74 -4.10 24.37
CA VAL A 34 1.80 -2.69 23.95
C VAL A 34 1.56 -2.62 22.46
N VAL A 35 0.84 -1.60 22.02
CA VAL A 35 0.67 -1.29 20.60
C VAL A 35 1.40 0.01 20.29
N VAL A 36 2.28 0.00 19.29
CA VAL A 36 2.92 1.20 18.73
C VAL A 36 2.06 1.68 17.58
N PRO A 37 1.42 2.86 17.68
CA PRO A 37 0.50 3.37 16.67
C PRO A 37 1.27 3.99 15.49
N LEU A 38 1.89 3.16 14.64
CA LEU A 38 2.68 3.62 13.50
C LEU A 38 1.89 4.54 12.56
N HIS A 39 0.60 4.25 12.37
CA HIS A 39 -0.27 5.10 11.56
C HIS A 39 -0.29 6.55 12.05
N ALA A 40 -0.38 6.77 13.36
CA ALA A 40 -0.40 8.09 13.94
C ALA A 40 0.97 8.79 13.82
N ASP A 41 2.06 8.06 14.08
CA ASP A 41 3.42 8.59 13.96
C ASP A 41 3.73 9.03 12.51
N ILE A 42 3.33 8.25 11.52
CA ILE A 42 3.48 8.58 10.10
C ILE A 42 2.68 9.84 9.77
N CYS A 43 1.43 9.94 10.21
CA CYS A 43 0.60 11.13 9.99
C CYS A 43 1.24 12.39 10.59
N VAL A 44 1.78 12.30 11.81
CA VAL A 44 2.47 13.41 12.47
C VAL A 44 3.74 13.79 11.70
N MET A 45 4.54 12.81 11.28
CA MET A 45 5.76 13.07 10.49
C MET A 45 5.44 13.70 9.13
N CYS A 46 4.46 13.19 8.42
CA CYS A 46 4.04 13.72 7.13
C CYS A 46 3.56 15.18 7.25
N ARG A 47 2.77 15.48 8.26
CA ARG A 47 2.33 16.85 8.57
C ARG A 47 3.50 17.80 8.85
N LYS A 48 4.52 17.34 9.61
CA LYS A 48 5.74 18.14 9.87
C LYS A 48 6.58 18.39 8.61
N ILE A 49 6.49 17.53 7.60
CA ILE A 49 7.16 17.70 6.31
C ILE A 49 6.42 18.70 5.42
N GLY A 50 5.11 18.87 5.63
CA GLY A 50 4.27 19.81 4.87
C GLY A 50 3.15 19.13 4.08
N PHE A 51 2.88 17.85 4.29
CA PHE A 51 1.71 17.18 3.74
C PHE A 51 0.42 17.59 4.47
N ASP A 52 -0.68 17.66 3.74
CA ASP A 52 -2.04 17.63 4.31
C ASP A 52 -2.43 16.18 4.60
N ASN A 53 -2.81 15.86 5.82
CA ASN A 53 -3.46 14.58 6.14
C ASN A 53 -4.90 14.59 5.61
N LEU A 54 -5.31 13.52 4.97
CA LEU A 54 -6.69 13.27 4.54
C LEU A 54 -7.28 12.11 5.35
N ASN A 55 -8.61 11.92 5.23
CA ASN A 55 -9.26 10.79 5.88
C ASN A 55 -8.65 9.47 5.42
N PRO A 56 -8.20 8.60 6.34
CA PRO A 56 -7.68 7.28 5.97
C PRO A 56 -8.82 6.35 5.56
N ILE A 57 -8.45 5.30 4.81
CA ILE A 57 -9.30 4.14 4.62
C ILE A 57 -8.86 3.08 5.64
N ILE A 58 -9.81 2.41 6.27
CA ILE A 58 -9.59 1.28 7.17
C ILE A 58 -9.74 0.00 6.35
N TRP A 59 -8.67 -0.74 6.23
CA TRP A 59 -8.68 -2.03 5.54
C TRP A 59 -8.82 -3.17 6.55
N HIS A 60 -9.97 -3.84 6.54
CA HIS A 60 -10.24 -5.03 7.35
C HIS A 60 -9.77 -6.29 6.62
N LYS A 61 -8.75 -6.96 7.19
CA LYS A 61 -8.16 -8.20 6.67
C LYS A 61 -8.89 -9.42 7.19
N ILE A 62 -9.96 -9.83 6.54
CA ILE A 62 -10.87 -10.89 7.01
C ILE A 62 -10.17 -12.26 7.21
N SER A 63 -9.14 -12.58 6.43
CA SER A 63 -8.51 -13.92 6.44
C SER A 63 -7.58 -14.18 7.63
N ASN A 64 -6.90 -13.17 8.16
CA ASN A 64 -5.90 -13.38 9.23
C ASN A 64 -6.57 -13.70 10.57
N ALA A 65 -7.71 -13.09 10.89
CA ALA A 65 -8.41 -13.35 12.14
C ALA A 65 -8.87 -14.81 12.25
N ASN A 66 -9.39 -15.38 11.17
CA ASN A 66 -9.82 -16.79 11.13
C ASN A 66 -8.64 -17.78 11.19
N TYR A 67 -7.51 -17.47 10.52
CA TYR A 67 -6.32 -18.31 10.50
C TYR A 67 -5.68 -18.41 11.90
N GLU A 68 -5.54 -17.30 12.60
CA GLU A 68 -5.01 -17.26 13.95
C GLU A 68 -5.92 -17.99 14.98
N VAL A 69 -7.24 -17.90 14.79
CA VAL A 69 -8.23 -18.62 15.62
C VAL A 69 -8.16 -20.13 15.38
N GLN A 70 -7.93 -20.57 14.13
CA GLN A 70 -7.89 -22.00 13.79
C GLN A 70 -6.58 -22.68 14.18
N ASN A 71 -5.45 -21.97 14.25
CA ASN A 71 -4.12 -22.52 14.50
C ASN A 71 -3.66 -22.47 15.98
N GLY A 72 -4.56 -22.44 16.94
CA GLY A 72 -4.27 -22.73 18.34
C GLY A 72 -4.07 -21.55 19.28
N THR A 73 -3.97 -20.32 18.82
CA THR A 73 -4.05 -19.14 19.68
C THR A 73 -5.48 -18.62 19.74
N LYS A 74 -6.38 -19.49 20.21
CA LYS A 74 -7.82 -19.18 20.22
C LYS A 74 -8.16 -17.90 20.98
N PHE A 75 -7.33 -17.54 21.96
CA PHE A 75 -7.61 -16.37 22.80
C PHE A 75 -6.32 -15.68 23.23
N PHE A 76 -6.28 -14.36 23.14
CA PHE A 76 -5.30 -13.53 23.80
C PHE A 76 -5.78 -13.27 25.23
N GLY A 77 -5.14 -13.88 26.22
CA GLY A 77 -5.55 -13.79 27.61
C GLY A 77 -6.47 -14.94 28.03
N LYS A 78 -7.20 -14.75 29.13
CA LYS A 78 -8.18 -15.73 29.60
C LYS A 78 -9.51 -15.55 28.86
N PRO A 79 -10.02 -16.58 28.19
CA PRO A 79 -11.28 -16.47 27.45
C PRO A 79 -12.42 -16.14 28.42
N TYR A 80 -13.33 -15.30 27.96
CA TYR A 80 -14.54 -14.86 28.66
C TYR A 80 -14.32 -14.05 29.95
N GLU A 81 -13.07 -13.77 30.34
CA GLU A 81 -12.78 -12.86 31.45
C GLU A 81 -12.61 -11.41 30.95
N PRO A 82 -12.90 -10.40 31.77
CA PRO A 82 -12.55 -8.99 31.48
C PRO A 82 -11.04 -8.84 31.24
N ASN A 83 -10.64 -7.79 30.49
CA ASN A 83 -9.25 -7.46 30.14
C ASN A 83 -8.60 -8.40 29.09
N ALA A 84 -9.38 -9.08 28.28
CA ALA A 84 -8.85 -9.75 27.08
C ALA A 84 -8.27 -8.74 26.10
N ILE A 85 -7.24 -9.17 25.33
CA ILE A 85 -6.59 -8.34 24.32
C ILE A 85 -7.44 -8.35 23.04
N ILE A 86 -7.67 -7.15 22.49
CA ILE A 86 -8.33 -7.02 21.18
C ILE A 86 -7.32 -7.35 20.10
N LYS A 87 -7.69 -8.25 19.19
CA LYS A 87 -6.87 -8.59 18.01
C LYS A 87 -6.83 -7.41 17.03
N ASN A 88 -5.64 -7.20 16.45
CA ASN A 88 -5.49 -6.25 15.36
C ASN A 88 -5.76 -6.96 14.03
N ASP A 89 -6.95 -6.75 13.47
CA ASP A 89 -7.41 -7.32 12.20
C ASP A 89 -7.57 -6.26 11.10
N ILE A 90 -7.09 -5.05 11.37
CA ILE A 90 -7.15 -3.92 10.43
C ILE A 90 -5.76 -3.41 10.07
N GLU A 91 -5.67 -2.79 8.89
CA GLU A 91 -4.59 -1.87 8.54
C GLU A 91 -5.15 -0.53 8.10
N PHE A 92 -4.33 0.49 8.22
CA PHE A 92 -4.66 1.84 7.78
C PHE A 92 -4.09 2.09 6.40
N ILE A 93 -4.91 2.62 5.49
CA ILE A 93 -4.47 3.20 4.23
C ILE A 93 -4.44 4.70 4.43
N LEU A 94 -3.27 5.21 4.81
CA LEU A 94 -3.07 6.63 5.09
C LEU A 94 -2.98 7.40 3.78
N MET A 95 -3.67 8.53 3.72
CA MET A 95 -3.66 9.39 2.55
C MET A 95 -3.13 10.76 2.90
N GLN A 96 -2.09 11.17 2.19
CA GLN A 96 -1.43 12.46 2.34
C GLN A 96 -1.48 13.20 1.02
N ARG A 97 -1.64 14.52 1.05
CA ARG A 97 -1.63 15.35 -0.14
C ARG A 97 -0.49 16.36 -0.06
N LYS A 98 0.30 16.48 -1.14
CA LYS A 98 1.21 17.62 -1.27
C LYS A 98 0.41 18.85 -1.62
N PRO A 99 0.45 19.96 -0.83
CA PRO A 99 -0.21 21.21 -1.16
C PRO A 99 0.27 21.78 -2.50
N GLY A 100 -0.46 22.74 -3.06
CA GLY A 100 -0.03 23.49 -4.24
C GLY A 100 -0.87 23.31 -5.49
N GLY A 101 -2.17 23.14 -5.34
CA GLY A 101 -3.12 23.11 -6.44
C GLY A 101 -3.53 21.70 -6.88
N TYR A 102 -4.38 21.65 -7.88
CA TYR A 102 -4.87 20.41 -8.46
C TYR A 102 -4.27 20.19 -9.83
N ARG A 103 -3.97 18.94 -10.14
CA ARG A 103 -3.57 18.55 -11.47
C ARG A 103 -4.65 18.92 -12.49
N GLN A 104 -4.22 19.34 -13.68
CA GLN A 104 -5.07 19.70 -14.82
C GLN A 104 -4.94 18.64 -15.92
N PRO A 105 -5.57 17.45 -15.81
CA PRO A 105 -5.54 16.45 -16.87
C PRO A 105 -6.35 16.90 -18.08
N THR A 106 -5.97 16.44 -19.27
CA THR A 106 -6.74 16.67 -20.48
C THR A 106 -8.13 16.04 -20.41
N LEU A 107 -9.06 16.49 -21.25
CA LEU A 107 -10.40 15.88 -21.32
C LEU A 107 -10.33 14.38 -21.61
N GLN A 108 -9.45 13.97 -22.51
CA GLN A 108 -9.24 12.55 -22.85
C GLN A 108 -8.74 11.76 -21.64
N GLN A 109 -7.74 12.28 -20.90
CA GLN A 109 -7.26 11.61 -19.68
C GLN A 109 -8.37 11.47 -18.64
N ARG A 110 -9.23 12.49 -18.47
CA ARG A 110 -10.38 12.41 -17.57
C ARG A 110 -11.34 11.31 -17.97
N GLN A 111 -11.71 11.26 -19.27
CA GLN A 111 -12.63 10.24 -19.77
C GLN A 111 -12.09 8.84 -19.62
N LEU A 112 -10.82 8.60 -19.97
CA LEU A 112 -10.16 7.29 -19.86
C LEU A 112 -9.94 6.85 -18.40
N SER A 113 -9.94 7.80 -17.46
CA SER A 113 -9.74 7.54 -16.03
C SER A 113 -11.03 7.42 -15.24
N MET A 114 -12.18 7.57 -15.86
CA MET A 114 -13.47 7.49 -15.17
C MET A 114 -13.65 6.14 -14.48
N LEU A 115 -14.20 6.17 -13.31
CA LEU A 115 -14.68 5.01 -12.58
C LEU A 115 -16.15 4.79 -12.92
N SER A 116 -16.59 3.54 -12.92
CA SER A 116 -18.00 3.22 -12.98
C SER A 116 -18.73 3.72 -11.72
N LYS A 117 -20.04 3.85 -11.78
CA LYS A 117 -20.86 4.22 -10.62
C LYS A 117 -20.68 3.25 -9.45
N GLU A 118 -20.54 1.96 -9.76
CA GLU A 118 -20.34 0.90 -8.79
C GLU A 118 -18.93 0.99 -8.16
N GLU A 119 -17.87 1.11 -8.98
CA GLU A 119 -16.50 1.30 -8.48
C GLU A 119 -16.43 2.54 -7.58
N TYR A 120 -16.99 3.67 -8.02
CA TYR A 120 -17.01 4.90 -7.22
C TYR A 120 -17.70 4.69 -5.87
N GLY A 121 -18.89 4.10 -5.85
CA GLY A 121 -19.65 3.87 -4.63
C GLY A 121 -18.96 2.92 -3.65
N ASN A 122 -18.29 1.88 -4.17
CA ASN A 122 -17.62 0.87 -3.35
C ASN A 122 -16.22 1.29 -2.89
N TRP A 123 -15.47 2.04 -3.74
CA TRP A 123 -14.07 2.35 -3.46
C TRP A 123 -13.89 3.63 -2.64
N PHE A 124 -14.74 4.65 -2.79
CA PHE A 124 -14.68 5.86 -1.97
C PHE A 124 -15.36 5.70 -0.60
N ALA A 125 -15.46 4.46 -0.11
CA ALA A 125 -15.90 4.14 1.24
C ALA A 125 -14.70 4.15 2.20
N GLN A 126 -14.94 4.59 3.43
CA GLN A 126 -13.87 4.64 4.45
C GLN A 126 -13.48 3.26 5.00
N PHE A 127 -14.31 2.25 4.78
CA PHE A 127 -14.08 0.89 5.29
C PHE A 127 -14.06 -0.12 4.15
N TRP A 128 -12.93 -0.81 3.99
CA TRP A 128 -12.75 -1.83 2.96
C TRP A 128 -12.63 -3.22 3.56
N LYS A 129 -13.38 -4.16 2.99
CA LYS A 129 -13.26 -5.59 3.27
C LYS A 129 -12.60 -6.26 2.06
N ILE A 130 -11.29 -6.44 2.13
CA ILE A 130 -10.52 -7.11 1.08
C ILE A 130 -9.70 -8.20 1.77
N THR A 131 -9.75 -9.42 1.22
CA THR A 131 -8.96 -10.55 1.73
C THR A 131 -7.46 -10.25 1.59
N GLY A 132 -6.68 -10.47 2.64
CA GLY A 132 -5.24 -10.30 2.62
C GLY A 132 -4.56 -11.25 1.63
N ALA A 133 -3.38 -10.87 1.13
CA ALA A 133 -2.56 -11.72 0.29
C ALA A 133 -1.82 -12.80 1.12
N SER A 134 -1.40 -13.89 0.45
CA SER A 134 -0.62 -14.95 1.08
C SER A 134 0.79 -14.48 1.43
N THR A 135 1.25 -14.74 2.64
CA THR A 135 2.61 -14.42 3.10
C THR A 135 3.66 -15.47 2.72
N LYS A 136 3.31 -16.47 1.88
CA LYS A 136 4.23 -17.56 1.51
C LYS A 136 5.42 -17.10 0.67
N GLU A 137 5.22 -16.09 -0.16
CA GLU A 137 6.23 -15.62 -1.13
C GLU A 137 6.86 -14.27 -0.74
N HIS A 138 6.22 -13.49 0.11
CA HIS A 138 6.71 -12.20 0.58
C HIS A 138 6.24 -11.93 2.02
N PRO A 139 7.08 -11.34 2.88
CA PRO A 139 6.75 -11.14 4.30
C PRO A 139 5.60 -10.16 4.55
N ALA A 140 5.37 -9.21 3.66
CA ALA A 140 4.33 -8.18 3.80
C ALA A 140 3.56 -7.92 2.50
N PRO A 141 2.92 -8.94 1.90
CA PRO A 141 2.21 -8.75 0.65
C PRO A 141 0.85 -8.06 0.91
N PHE A 142 0.44 -7.21 -0.01
CA PHE A 142 -0.95 -6.74 -0.09
C PHE A 142 -1.59 -7.18 -1.42
N PRO A 143 -2.93 -7.37 -1.46
CA PRO A 143 -3.60 -7.86 -2.64
C PRO A 143 -3.47 -6.88 -3.81
N GLU A 144 -3.33 -7.42 -5.02
CA GLU A 144 -3.29 -6.60 -6.25
C GLU A 144 -4.55 -5.72 -6.38
N GLU A 145 -5.71 -6.24 -5.98
CA GLU A 145 -6.96 -5.49 -5.98
C GLU A 145 -6.86 -4.19 -5.17
N LEU A 146 -6.21 -4.22 -4.00
CA LEU A 146 -6.00 -3.04 -3.16
C LEU A 146 -5.16 -2.00 -3.91
N ALA A 147 -4.03 -2.42 -4.48
CA ALA A 147 -3.15 -1.54 -5.25
C ALA A 147 -3.88 -0.96 -6.47
N TYR A 148 -4.61 -1.79 -7.21
CA TYR A 148 -5.34 -1.39 -8.41
C TYR A 148 -6.41 -0.33 -8.10
N ARG A 149 -7.19 -0.51 -7.03
CA ARG A 149 -8.15 0.49 -6.57
C ARG A 149 -7.48 1.82 -6.27
N LEU A 150 -6.42 1.82 -5.48
CA LEU A 150 -5.70 3.03 -5.06
C LEU A 150 -5.08 3.77 -6.25
N VAL A 151 -4.47 3.05 -7.19
CA VAL A 151 -3.92 3.63 -8.42
C VAL A 151 -5.03 4.30 -9.24
N ARG A 152 -6.16 3.62 -9.46
CA ARG A 152 -7.28 4.17 -10.23
C ARG A 152 -7.98 5.36 -9.57
N MET A 153 -8.10 5.33 -8.23
CA MET A 153 -8.75 6.39 -7.46
C MET A 153 -7.95 7.69 -7.43
N PHE A 154 -6.62 7.61 -7.51
CA PHE A 154 -5.76 8.77 -7.19
C PHE A 154 -4.78 9.16 -8.28
N SER A 155 -4.88 8.58 -9.47
CA SER A 155 -4.10 8.94 -10.65
C SER A 155 -4.93 8.91 -11.93
N PHE A 156 -4.44 9.59 -12.96
CA PHE A 156 -5.03 9.57 -14.30
C PHE A 156 -4.22 8.67 -15.24
N VAL A 157 -4.83 8.20 -16.31
CA VAL A 157 -4.14 7.46 -17.38
C VAL A 157 -2.91 8.24 -17.86
N GLY A 158 -1.78 7.56 -17.97
CA GLY A 158 -0.49 8.14 -18.32
C GLY A 158 0.26 8.81 -17.15
N ASP A 159 -0.30 8.86 -15.94
CA ASP A 159 0.44 9.30 -14.75
C ASP A 159 1.54 8.31 -14.38
N THR A 160 2.54 8.79 -13.64
CA THR A 160 3.59 7.93 -13.09
C THR A 160 3.34 7.66 -11.61
N VAL A 161 3.24 6.39 -11.26
CA VAL A 161 3.15 5.88 -9.89
C VAL A 161 4.55 5.50 -9.41
N LEU A 162 4.97 6.02 -8.28
CA LEU A 162 6.25 5.68 -7.64
C LEU A 162 5.98 4.79 -6.43
N ASP A 163 6.63 3.63 -6.37
CA ASP A 163 6.70 2.79 -5.18
C ASP A 163 8.15 2.75 -4.66
N PRO A 164 8.46 3.45 -3.56
CA PRO A 164 9.81 3.48 -3.01
C PRO A 164 10.17 2.23 -2.18
N PHE A 165 9.26 1.28 -2.02
CA PHE A 165 9.41 0.02 -1.30
C PHE A 165 8.76 -1.12 -2.07
N LEU A 166 9.26 -1.35 -3.26
CA LEU A 166 8.59 -2.12 -4.31
C LEU A 166 8.23 -3.56 -3.91
N GLY A 167 9.10 -4.24 -3.16
CA GLY A 167 8.90 -5.63 -2.76
C GLY A 167 8.60 -6.55 -3.94
N SER A 168 7.45 -7.21 -3.94
CA SER A 168 7.02 -8.11 -5.01
C SER A 168 6.49 -7.43 -6.29
N GLY A 169 6.50 -6.10 -6.37
CA GLY A 169 6.07 -5.36 -7.56
C GLY A 169 4.56 -5.24 -7.75
N THR A 170 3.76 -5.55 -6.76
CA THR A 170 2.29 -5.51 -6.85
C THR A 170 1.78 -4.14 -7.32
N THR A 171 2.39 -3.05 -6.82
CA THR A 171 2.05 -1.67 -7.25
C THR A 171 2.33 -1.44 -8.73
N MET A 172 3.47 -1.95 -9.25
CA MET A 172 3.81 -1.81 -10.68
C MET A 172 2.82 -2.56 -11.55
N VAL A 173 2.49 -3.80 -11.19
CA VAL A 173 1.48 -4.62 -11.90
C VAL A 173 0.14 -3.88 -11.95
N ALA A 174 -0.31 -3.35 -10.83
CA ALA A 174 -1.55 -2.58 -10.72
C ALA A 174 -1.51 -1.30 -11.58
N ALA A 175 -0.39 -0.58 -11.59
CA ALA A 175 -0.22 0.62 -12.40
C ALA A 175 -0.32 0.32 -13.90
N VAL A 176 0.37 -0.73 -14.36
CA VAL A 176 0.32 -1.18 -15.77
C VAL A 176 -1.09 -1.58 -16.19
N LYS A 177 -1.79 -2.40 -15.37
CA LYS A 177 -3.17 -2.80 -15.64
C LYS A 177 -4.15 -1.62 -15.68
N ALA A 178 -3.78 -0.52 -15.05
CA ALA A 178 -4.56 0.70 -15.00
C ALA A 178 -4.11 1.76 -16.06
N ASP A 179 -3.24 1.41 -17.00
CA ASP A 179 -2.65 2.31 -18.01
C ASP A 179 -1.88 3.50 -17.40
N ARG A 180 -1.17 3.26 -16.30
CA ARG A 180 -0.25 4.22 -15.68
C ARG A 180 1.18 3.77 -15.87
N ASN A 181 2.10 4.75 -15.93
CA ASN A 181 3.53 4.46 -15.82
C ASN A 181 3.88 4.14 -14.36
N SER A 182 4.96 3.38 -14.15
CA SER A 182 5.43 3.08 -12.81
C SER A 182 6.94 3.16 -12.68
N ILE A 183 7.38 3.54 -11.49
CA ILE A 183 8.78 3.50 -11.04
C ILE A 183 8.77 2.76 -9.72
N GLY A 184 9.60 1.74 -9.59
CA GLY A 184 9.78 1.00 -8.34
C GLY A 184 11.22 1.08 -7.87
N VAL A 185 11.41 1.16 -6.56
CA VAL A 185 12.74 1.12 -5.91
C VAL A 185 12.74 -0.02 -4.91
N GLU A 186 13.74 -0.90 -5.00
CA GLU A 186 13.95 -2.01 -4.07
C GLU A 186 15.41 -2.04 -3.62
N ILE A 187 15.63 -2.28 -2.34
CA ILE A 187 16.97 -2.32 -1.75
C ILE A 187 17.62 -3.69 -1.94
N GLU A 188 16.82 -4.75 -1.92
CA GLU A 188 17.30 -6.10 -2.18
C GLU A 188 17.26 -6.37 -3.68
N GLN A 189 18.44 -6.73 -4.26
CA GLN A 189 18.46 -7.20 -5.64
C GLN A 189 17.68 -8.52 -5.74
N PRO A 190 16.63 -8.58 -6.56
CA PRO A 190 15.94 -9.83 -6.81
C PRO A 190 16.92 -10.81 -7.45
N SER A 191 17.11 -12.01 -6.87
CA SER A 191 17.80 -13.11 -7.57
C SER A 191 17.04 -13.43 -8.87
N GLY A 192 17.74 -13.88 -9.92
CA GLY A 192 17.13 -14.14 -11.24
C GLY A 192 15.90 -15.06 -11.25
N ASP A 193 15.71 -15.86 -10.18
CA ASP A 193 14.54 -16.71 -9.95
C ASP A 193 13.51 -16.09 -8.98
N SER A 194 13.66 -14.81 -8.65
CA SER A 194 12.73 -14.12 -7.77
C SER A 194 11.32 -14.12 -8.39
N PRO A 195 10.27 -14.51 -7.65
CA PRO A 195 8.88 -14.41 -8.09
C PRO A 195 8.50 -13.01 -8.55
N PHE A 196 9.20 -11.99 -8.06
CA PHE A 196 9.08 -10.60 -8.45
C PHE A 196 9.42 -10.36 -9.92
N ILE A 197 10.62 -10.77 -10.36
CA ILE A 197 11.04 -10.58 -11.77
C ILE A 197 10.09 -11.34 -12.69
N LEU A 198 9.72 -12.58 -12.35
CA LEU A 198 8.80 -13.39 -13.14
C LEU A 198 7.41 -12.72 -13.26
N ASN A 199 6.85 -12.20 -12.19
CA ASN A 199 5.55 -11.51 -12.22
C ASN A 199 5.59 -10.23 -13.03
N VAL A 200 6.63 -9.41 -12.84
CA VAL A 200 6.81 -8.17 -13.60
C VAL A 200 7.02 -8.47 -15.08
N LEU A 201 7.93 -9.39 -15.43
CA LEU A 201 8.20 -9.76 -16.82
C LEU A 201 7.00 -10.42 -17.52
N GLN A 202 6.27 -11.29 -16.83
CA GLN A 202 5.04 -11.89 -17.36
C GLN A 202 3.97 -10.83 -17.61
N THR A 203 3.82 -9.89 -16.71
CA THR A 203 2.86 -8.79 -16.87
C THR A 203 3.27 -7.87 -18.02
N PHE A 204 4.54 -7.49 -18.12
CA PHE A 204 5.04 -6.69 -19.24
C PHE A 204 4.92 -7.41 -20.58
N SER A 205 5.21 -8.71 -20.63
CA SER A 205 5.03 -9.53 -21.84
C SER A 205 3.56 -9.60 -22.28
N LYS A 206 2.63 -9.79 -21.33
CA LYS A 206 1.20 -9.88 -21.61
C LYS A 206 0.62 -8.57 -22.18
N TYR A 207 1.15 -7.42 -21.79
CA TYR A 207 0.68 -6.10 -22.23
C TYR A 207 1.56 -5.45 -23.31
N ASN A 208 2.52 -6.18 -23.89
CA ASN A 208 3.46 -5.66 -24.92
C ASN A 208 4.24 -4.41 -24.46
N LEU A 209 4.52 -4.28 -23.17
CA LEU A 209 5.16 -3.13 -22.57
C LEU A 209 6.64 -3.42 -22.30
N LEU A 210 7.46 -3.46 -23.33
CA LEU A 210 8.91 -3.63 -23.22
C LEU A 210 9.61 -2.27 -23.07
N LYS A 211 9.71 -1.75 -21.84
CA LYS A 211 10.76 -0.80 -21.44
C LYS A 211 11.15 -1.02 -19.98
N TYR A 212 11.82 -2.13 -19.72
CA TYR A 212 12.58 -2.33 -18.49
C TYR A 212 13.95 -1.68 -18.68
N ARG A 213 14.36 -0.83 -17.74
CA ARG A 213 15.70 -0.26 -17.67
C ARG A 213 16.27 -0.52 -16.29
N GLU A 214 17.20 -1.46 -16.19
CA GLU A 214 18.02 -1.63 -15.00
C GLU A 214 18.98 -0.44 -14.86
N THR A 215 18.89 0.27 -13.75
CA THR A 215 19.92 1.24 -13.37
C THR A 215 20.63 0.71 -12.12
N ASN A 216 21.82 0.19 -12.31
CA ASN A 216 22.71 -0.16 -11.21
C ASN A 216 23.23 1.13 -10.55
N TRP A 217 22.69 1.45 -9.37
CA TRP A 217 23.30 2.47 -8.51
C TRP A 217 24.49 1.82 -7.79
N LYS A 218 25.70 2.15 -8.22
CA LYS A 218 26.88 1.87 -7.40
C LYS A 218 26.87 2.87 -6.25
N HIS A 219 26.94 2.35 -5.02
CA HIS A 219 27.20 3.18 -3.84
C HIS A 219 28.61 3.79 -3.98
N GLU A 220 28.69 5.10 -4.10
CA GLU A 220 29.84 5.91 -3.71
C GLU A 220 29.67 6.37 -2.26
#